data_37d228bc9e4e35361364b6d805a44c96
#
_entry.id   37d228bc9e4e35361364b6d805a44c96
#
_cell.length_a   1.000
_cell.length_b   1.000
_cell.length_c   1.000
_cell.angle_alpha   90.00
_cell.angle_beta   90.00
_cell.angle_gamma   90.00
#
_symmetry.space_group_name_H-M   'P 1'
#
loop_
_entity.id
_entity.type
_entity.pdbx_description
1 polymer ?
#
loop_
_entity_poly.entity_id
_entity_poly.type
_entity_poly.pdbx_seq_one_letter_code
_entity_poly.pdbx_strand_id
1 'polypeptide(L)'
;MKSKVTFSCQACGHQSPRWLGRCPDCGGWNTMKEERQAATGKGRPADLKIAQAKATPIADIEVVGEDRRLTHIGEFDRVLGGGVIPGSVILIGGDPGIGKTTLLLQALPRLATKEAPVLYVSGEESPRQIKMRGQRLGIEHPHLLILAETSLELILKSVQEVRPVAVVVDSIQTVYTEQITSAPGSISQVQEVAGQLMWFAKRAGVPVFIIGHVTKEGAIAGPRLLEHIVDTVLYFEGDKGHSYRILRAVKNRFGSTNEIGVFEMKDAGLEEVSNPSELFLAERSQRSAGSVVVSSLEGTRPILVELQALVSSTSYAMPKRMANGVELNRVSLLLAVMEKRLGVHLSGQDVYVNVVGGMHIDEPAIDVGIVAAVASSLREIPVEPGFLMLGEIGLGGEVRAVSQAEARIREAAKMGFKRCLLPERNLSKLDPIEGIELIGIHEVREALDVVLA
;
A
#
# COMPACT_ATOMS: atom_id res chain seq x y z
N MET A 1 9.41 21.08 -42.92
CA MET A 1 9.99 19.84 -42.36
C MET A 1 8.88 18.83 -42.20
N LYS A 2 9.03 17.58 -42.68
CA LYS A 2 7.97 16.56 -42.56
C LYS A 2 7.81 16.13 -41.11
N SER A 3 6.61 16.25 -40.52
CA SER A 3 6.28 15.71 -39.22
C SER A 3 6.51 14.19 -39.23
N LYS A 4 7.26 13.70 -38.25
CA LYS A 4 7.53 12.26 -38.10
C LYS A 4 6.27 11.64 -37.47
N VAL A 5 5.59 10.81 -38.21
CA VAL A 5 4.44 10.06 -37.73
C VAL A 5 4.94 8.85 -36.97
N THR A 6 4.48 8.67 -35.73
CA THR A 6 4.73 7.49 -34.90
C THR A 6 3.38 6.92 -34.46
N PHE A 7 3.26 5.61 -34.38
CA PHE A 7 2.07 4.94 -33.87
C PHE A 7 2.33 4.46 -32.44
N SER A 8 1.47 4.83 -31.51
CA SER A 8 1.61 4.48 -30.09
C SER A 8 0.45 3.56 -29.66
N CYS A 9 0.78 2.51 -28.94
CA CYS A 9 -0.21 1.60 -28.37
C CYS A 9 -0.93 2.26 -27.18
N GLN A 10 -2.24 2.35 -27.23
CA GLN A 10 -3.05 2.96 -26.17
C GLN A 10 -3.17 2.08 -24.91
N ALA A 11 -2.72 0.83 -24.97
CA ALA A 11 -2.77 -0.09 -23.85
C ALA A 11 -1.44 -0.17 -23.06
N CYS A 12 -0.27 -0.03 -23.73
CA CYS A 12 1.03 -0.20 -23.09
C CYS A 12 2.08 0.88 -23.43
N GLY A 13 1.75 1.83 -24.32
CA GLY A 13 2.68 2.90 -24.72
C GLY A 13 3.74 2.49 -25.75
N HIS A 14 3.77 1.23 -26.22
CA HIS A 14 4.72 0.79 -27.25
C HIS A 14 4.65 1.69 -28.49
N GLN A 15 5.79 2.19 -28.96
CA GLN A 15 5.88 3.06 -30.12
C GLN A 15 6.43 2.32 -31.34
N SER A 16 5.77 2.52 -32.48
CA SER A 16 6.19 1.95 -33.76
C SER A 16 6.16 3.00 -34.86
N PRO A 17 7.12 3.01 -35.80
CA PRO A 17 7.07 3.90 -36.97
C PRO A 17 5.99 3.50 -37.98
N ARG A 18 5.33 2.36 -37.79
CA ARG A 18 4.26 1.83 -38.66
C ARG A 18 3.08 1.40 -37.79
N TRP A 19 1.88 1.52 -38.38
CA TRP A 19 0.71 0.95 -37.74
C TRP A 19 0.80 -0.58 -37.70
N LEU A 20 0.55 -1.14 -36.53
CA LEU A 20 0.53 -2.59 -36.31
C LEU A 20 -0.87 -2.99 -35.84
N GLY A 21 -1.46 -3.99 -36.45
CA GLY A 21 -2.79 -4.50 -36.05
C GLY A 21 -2.78 -5.13 -34.68
N ARG A 22 -1.63 -5.65 -34.24
CA ARG A 22 -1.39 -6.22 -32.89
C ARG A 22 -0.14 -5.60 -32.31
N CYS A 23 -0.24 -5.14 -31.07
CA CYS A 23 0.92 -4.60 -30.33
C CYS A 23 1.91 -5.74 -29.99
N PRO A 24 3.21 -5.61 -30.31
CA PRO A 24 4.19 -6.65 -30.00
C PRO A 24 4.47 -6.82 -28.51
N ASP A 25 4.28 -5.76 -27.70
CA ASP A 25 4.60 -5.78 -26.28
C ASP A 25 3.44 -6.33 -25.43
N CYS A 26 2.22 -5.80 -25.61
CA CYS A 26 1.07 -6.22 -24.79
C CYS A 26 0.14 -7.20 -25.50
N GLY A 27 0.35 -7.49 -26.80
CA GLY A 27 -0.51 -8.38 -27.58
C GLY A 27 -1.89 -7.84 -27.91
N GLY A 28 -2.24 -6.61 -27.53
CA GLY A 28 -3.54 -5.97 -27.78
C GLY A 28 -3.78 -5.74 -29.25
N TRP A 29 -5.00 -6.04 -29.73
CA TRP A 29 -5.40 -5.82 -31.11
C TRP A 29 -6.02 -4.44 -31.29
N ASN A 30 -5.70 -3.76 -32.42
CA ASN A 30 -6.22 -2.44 -32.80
C ASN A 30 -5.99 -1.34 -31.75
N THR A 31 -4.93 -1.46 -30.96
CA THR A 31 -4.56 -0.50 -29.91
C THR A 31 -3.62 0.60 -30.38
N MET A 32 -3.10 0.52 -31.61
CA MET A 32 -2.16 1.49 -32.17
C MET A 32 -2.90 2.70 -32.73
N LYS A 33 -2.57 3.90 -32.21
CA LYS A 33 -3.05 5.19 -32.73
C LYS A 33 -1.90 6.02 -33.30
N GLU A 34 -2.20 6.77 -34.36
CA GLU A 34 -1.26 7.73 -34.97
C GLU A 34 -1.01 8.90 -34.01
N GLU A 35 0.25 9.12 -33.67
CA GLU A 35 0.71 10.30 -32.95
C GLU A 35 1.67 11.09 -33.84
N ARG A 36 1.40 12.37 -34.00
CA ARG A 36 2.29 13.28 -34.72
C ARG A 36 3.10 14.03 -33.69
N GLN A 37 4.41 13.83 -33.69
CA GLN A 37 5.27 14.74 -32.95
C GLN A 37 5.09 16.13 -33.57
N ALA A 38 4.66 17.10 -32.75
CA ALA A 38 4.68 18.49 -33.17
C ALA A 38 6.10 18.79 -33.68
N ALA A 39 6.20 19.38 -34.88
CA ALA A 39 7.50 19.80 -35.41
C ALA A 39 8.17 20.61 -34.30
N THR A 40 9.35 20.17 -33.86
CA THR A 40 10.14 20.87 -32.85
C THR A 40 10.41 22.29 -33.33
N GLY A 41 9.41 23.15 -33.14
CA GLY A 41 9.55 24.59 -33.16
C GLY A 41 10.53 24.91 -32.03
N LYS A 42 11.60 25.62 -32.33
CA LYS A 42 12.59 26.15 -31.42
C LYS A 42 11.94 26.72 -30.14
N GLY A 43 11.84 25.90 -29.11
CA GLY A 43 11.19 26.23 -27.85
C GLY A 43 11.39 25.12 -26.83
N ARG A 44 12.63 24.59 -26.68
CA ARG A 44 13.07 24.21 -25.34
C ARG A 44 12.93 25.47 -24.50
N PRO A 45 12.40 25.43 -23.27
CA PRO A 45 12.45 26.58 -22.40
C PRO A 45 13.90 27.05 -22.32
N ALA A 46 14.22 28.09 -23.07
CA ALA A 46 15.59 28.50 -23.39
C ALA A 46 16.21 29.34 -22.30
N ASP A 47 15.88 29.20 -21.03
CA ASP A 47 16.50 29.98 -19.97
C ASP A 47 16.77 29.23 -18.66
N LEU A 48 16.67 27.92 -18.64
CA LEU A 48 17.36 27.16 -17.59
C LEU A 48 18.76 26.86 -18.14
N LYS A 49 19.74 27.75 -17.90
CA LYS A 49 21.16 27.48 -18.16
C LYS A 49 21.48 26.09 -17.66
N ILE A 50 21.74 25.18 -18.59
CA ILE A 50 22.22 23.83 -18.28
C ILE A 50 23.59 24.05 -17.63
N ALA A 51 23.64 24.10 -16.30
CA ALA A 51 24.90 23.91 -15.62
C ALA A 51 25.39 22.53 -16.07
N GLN A 52 26.51 22.48 -16.79
CA GLN A 52 27.10 21.22 -17.21
C GLN A 52 27.35 20.40 -15.96
N ALA A 53 26.66 19.28 -15.83
CA ALA A 53 26.90 18.34 -14.74
C ALA A 53 28.35 17.88 -14.85
N LYS A 54 29.16 18.21 -13.85
CA LYS A 54 30.56 17.77 -13.77
C LYS A 54 30.59 16.44 -13.04
N ALA A 55 31.28 15.45 -13.64
CA ALA A 55 31.46 14.19 -12.94
C ALA A 55 32.30 14.46 -11.67
N THR A 56 31.75 14.07 -10.52
CA THR A 56 32.34 14.26 -9.18
C THR A 56 32.61 12.89 -8.58
N PRO A 57 33.77 12.59 -8.01
CA PRO A 57 34.01 11.37 -7.28
C PRO A 57 33.01 11.22 -6.14
N ILE A 58 32.54 10.00 -5.88
CA ILE A 58 31.52 9.73 -4.82
C ILE A 58 32.02 10.17 -3.44
N ALA A 59 33.32 10.10 -3.19
CA ALA A 59 33.92 10.52 -1.92
C ALA A 59 33.87 12.05 -1.70
N ASP A 60 33.78 12.81 -2.78
CA ASP A 60 33.76 14.29 -2.74
C ASP A 60 32.31 14.84 -2.72
N ILE A 61 31.32 13.96 -2.75
CA ILE A 61 29.92 14.34 -2.63
C ILE A 61 29.61 14.50 -1.14
N GLU A 62 29.50 15.75 -0.71
CA GLU A 62 29.00 16.04 0.64
C GLU A 62 27.56 15.57 0.76
N VAL A 63 27.32 14.54 1.54
CA VAL A 63 25.99 14.20 2.04
C VAL A 63 25.71 15.18 3.20
N VAL A 64 25.29 16.38 2.86
CA VAL A 64 24.63 17.27 3.82
C VAL A 64 23.43 16.48 4.30
N GLY A 65 23.37 16.16 5.61
CA GLY A 65 22.48 15.17 6.20
C GLY A 65 21.12 15.14 5.54
N GLU A 66 20.55 13.95 5.36
CA GLU A 66 19.24 13.78 4.71
C GLU A 66 18.21 14.67 5.45
N ASP A 67 18.00 15.90 4.98
CA ASP A 67 17.02 16.82 5.50
C ASP A 67 15.61 16.34 5.13
N ARG A 68 15.21 15.23 5.76
CA ARG A 68 13.85 14.72 5.61
C ARG A 68 12.90 15.68 6.31
N ARG A 69 11.93 16.16 5.57
CA ARG A 69 10.89 17.05 6.10
C ARG A 69 9.75 16.21 6.64
N LEU A 70 9.51 16.31 7.95
CA LEU A 70 8.41 15.57 8.59
C LEU A 70 7.07 16.20 8.25
N THR A 71 6.12 15.37 7.84
CA THR A 71 4.72 15.80 7.67
C THR A 71 4.00 15.87 9.01
N HIS A 72 4.63 15.35 10.09
CA HIS A 72 4.02 15.21 11.43
C HIS A 72 2.73 14.35 11.43
N ILE A 73 2.62 13.45 10.46
CA ILE A 73 1.70 12.32 10.46
C ILE A 73 2.60 11.09 10.48
N GLY A 74 2.74 10.46 11.66
CA GLY A 74 3.74 9.41 11.90
C GLY A 74 3.59 8.21 10.96
N GLU A 75 2.38 7.80 10.68
CA GLU A 75 2.11 6.70 9.75
C GLU A 75 2.44 7.06 8.30
N PHE A 76 2.31 8.33 7.90
CA PHE A 76 2.70 8.78 6.57
C PHE A 76 4.23 8.94 6.46
N ASP A 77 4.86 9.56 7.46
CA ASP A 77 6.31 9.71 7.49
C ASP A 77 7.02 8.34 7.50
N ARG A 78 6.47 7.34 8.20
CA ARG A 78 6.96 5.95 8.20
C ARG A 78 7.00 5.36 6.78
N VAL A 79 5.89 5.43 6.06
CA VAL A 79 5.78 4.87 4.70
C VAL A 79 6.70 5.60 3.71
N LEU A 80 6.94 6.89 3.94
CA LEU A 80 7.92 7.67 3.18
C LEU A 80 9.38 7.29 3.52
N GLY A 81 9.61 6.50 4.57
CA GLY A 81 10.93 6.11 5.03
C GLY A 81 11.56 7.13 5.98
N GLY A 82 10.74 7.86 6.75
CA GLY A 82 11.13 8.85 7.75
C GLY A 82 10.90 10.29 7.34
N GLY A 83 10.10 10.55 6.29
CA GLY A 83 9.73 11.89 5.85
C GLY A 83 9.98 12.18 4.38
N VAL A 84 9.63 13.38 3.95
CA VAL A 84 9.71 13.83 2.56
C VAL A 84 11.13 14.25 2.20
N ILE A 85 11.68 13.67 1.15
CA ILE A 85 13.03 14.00 0.66
C ILE A 85 12.94 15.10 -0.40
N PRO A 86 13.76 16.17 -0.30
CA PRO A 86 13.83 17.22 -1.30
C PRO A 86 14.14 16.64 -2.70
N GLY A 87 13.42 17.12 -3.72
CA GLY A 87 13.60 16.68 -5.10
C GLY A 87 13.09 15.27 -5.40
N SER A 88 12.39 14.62 -4.48
CA SER A 88 11.72 13.32 -4.71
C SER A 88 10.42 13.48 -5.47
N VAL A 89 10.03 12.44 -6.24
CA VAL A 89 8.69 12.34 -6.84
C VAL A 89 7.97 11.16 -6.22
N ILE A 90 6.84 11.44 -5.60
CA ILE A 90 6.02 10.49 -4.86
C ILE A 90 4.69 10.33 -5.59
N LEU A 91 4.40 9.11 -6.05
CA LEU A 91 3.11 8.76 -6.62
C LEU A 91 2.22 8.14 -5.55
N ILE A 92 1.00 8.65 -5.42
CA ILE A 92 -0.03 8.08 -4.55
C ILE A 92 -1.16 7.54 -5.43
N GLY A 93 -1.27 6.21 -5.49
CA GLY A 93 -2.30 5.47 -6.20
C GLY A 93 -3.42 4.98 -5.29
N GLY A 94 -4.50 4.52 -5.88
CA GLY A 94 -5.63 3.92 -5.17
C GLY A 94 -6.98 4.30 -5.76
N ASP A 95 -8.04 3.62 -5.33
CA ASP A 95 -9.40 3.81 -5.82
C ASP A 95 -9.89 5.26 -5.62
N PRO A 96 -10.80 5.75 -6.49
CA PRO A 96 -11.48 7.03 -6.28
C PRO A 96 -12.22 7.05 -4.93
N GLY A 97 -12.02 8.14 -4.16
CA GLY A 97 -12.66 8.32 -2.85
C GLY A 97 -11.98 7.59 -1.69
N ILE A 98 -10.84 6.91 -1.89
CA ILE A 98 -10.14 6.16 -0.82
C ILE A 98 -9.48 7.07 0.23
N GLY A 99 -9.19 8.35 -0.09
CA GLY A 99 -8.58 9.29 0.86
C GLY A 99 -7.30 9.98 0.38
N LYS A 100 -6.82 9.76 -0.86
CA LYS A 100 -5.56 10.33 -1.38
C LYS A 100 -5.45 11.85 -1.23
N THR A 101 -6.44 12.56 -1.76
CA THR A 101 -6.56 14.02 -1.66
C THR A 101 -6.64 14.49 -0.21
N THR A 102 -7.41 13.76 0.63
CA THR A 102 -7.56 14.07 2.06
C THR A 102 -6.23 13.98 2.79
N LEU A 103 -5.45 12.91 2.58
CA LEU A 103 -4.14 12.76 3.20
C LEU A 103 -3.20 13.92 2.84
N LEU A 104 -3.10 14.26 1.56
CA LEU A 104 -2.18 15.33 1.12
C LEU A 104 -2.62 16.70 1.61
N LEU A 105 -3.93 16.99 1.66
CA LEU A 105 -4.43 18.23 2.25
C LEU A 105 -4.13 18.32 3.74
N GLN A 106 -4.15 17.21 4.49
CA GLN A 106 -3.83 17.20 5.92
C GLN A 106 -2.32 17.25 6.19
N ALA A 107 -1.50 16.57 5.37
CA ALA A 107 -0.08 16.41 5.60
C ALA A 107 0.75 17.63 5.15
N LEU A 108 0.54 18.07 3.91
CA LEU A 108 1.47 18.99 3.27
C LEU A 108 1.40 20.44 3.76
N PRO A 109 0.27 21.00 4.22
CA PRO A 109 0.26 22.33 4.84
C PRO A 109 1.23 22.48 6.01
N ARG A 110 1.53 21.36 6.71
CA ARG A 110 2.48 21.33 7.83
C ARG A 110 3.94 21.55 7.40
N LEU A 111 4.24 21.40 6.11
CA LEU A 111 5.56 21.70 5.52
C LEU A 111 5.67 23.18 5.12
N ALA A 112 4.55 23.89 4.99
CA ALA A 112 4.50 25.22 4.42
C ALA A 112 4.94 26.28 5.43
N THR A 113 5.75 27.24 4.95
CA THR A 113 6.09 28.47 5.66
C THR A 113 5.70 29.69 4.83
N LYS A 114 5.84 30.89 5.40
CA LYS A 114 5.59 32.13 4.66
C LYS A 114 6.54 32.30 3.47
N GLU A 115 7.77 31.90 3.63
CA GLU A 115 8.84 32.01 2.64
C GLU A 115 8.82 30.88 1.60
N ALA A 116 8.23 29.75 1.96
CA ALA A 116 8.17 28.55 1.13
C ALA A 116 6.80 27.86 1.28
N PRO A 117 5.78 28.32 0.54
CA PRO A 117 4.43 27.77 0.59
C PRO A 117 4.36 26.39 -0.07
N VAL A 118 3.26 25.65 0.14
CA VAL A 118 2.90 24.47 -0.63
C VAL A 118 1.99 24.89 -1.78
N LEU A 119 2.27 24.39 -2.99
CA LEU A 119 1.42 24.57 -4.15
C LEU A 119 0.61 23.31 -4.45
N TYR A 120 -0.70 23.40 -4.33
CA TYR A 120 -1.63 22.34 -4.69
C TYR A 120 -2.27 22.64 -6.05
N VAL A 121 -1.88 21.86 -7.05
CA VAL A 121 -2.41 21.96 -8.41
C VAL A 121 -3.55 20.96 -8.57
N SER A 122 -4.73 21.45 -8.95
CA SER A 122 -5.89 20.61 -9.22
C SER A 122 -6.35 20.74 -10.66
N GLY A 123 -6.43 19.63 -11.35
CA GLY A 123 -7.03 19.54 -12.68
C GLY A 123 -8.46 19.04 -12.67
N GLU A 124 -9.01 18.62 -11.52
CA GLU A 124 -10.35 18.04 -11.40
C GLU A 124 -11.31 18.95 -10.62
N GLU A 125 -10.83 19.55 -9.53
CA GLU A 125 -11.68 20.35 -8.64
C GLU A 125 -11.35 21.83 -8.75
N SER A 126 -12.39 22.67 -8.67
CA SER A 126 -12.23 24.11 -8.58
C SER A 126 -11.66 24.54 -7.22
N PRO A 127 -11.02 25.71 -7.09
CA PRO A 127 -10.52 26.22 -5.81
C PRO A 127 -11.60 26.29 -4.72
N ARG A 128 -12.85 26.57 -5.11
CA ARG A 128 -13.99 26.59 -4.18
C ARG A 128 -14.29 25.22 -3.61
N GLN A 129 -14.26 24.16 -4.42
CA GLN A 129 -14.48 22.79 -3.97
C GLN A 129 -13.40 22.32 -3.02
N ILE A 130 -12.12 22.62 -3.35
CA ILE A 130 -10.99 22.33 -2.46
C ILE A 130 -11.11 23.09 -1.13
N LYS A 131 -11.51 24.38 -1.16
CA LYS A 131 -11.73 25.17 0.05
C LYS A 131 -12.84 24.56 0.91
N MET A 132 -13.97 24.15 0.33
CA MET A 132 -15.06 23.48 1.06
C MET A 132 -14.59 22.18 1.71
N ARG A 133 -13.76 21.40 1.00
CA ARG A 133 -13.14 20.18 1.55
C ARG A 133 -12.19 20.53 2.70
N GLY A 134 -11.32 21.52 2.51
CA GLY A 134 -10.40 22.00 3.55
C GLY A 134 -11.14 22.44 4.81
N GLN A 135 -12.25 23.17 4.68
CA GLN A 135 -13.08 23.59 5.81
C GLN A 135 -13.64 22.39 6.60
N ARG A 136 -14.13 21.35 5.90
CA ARG A 136 -14.59 20.11 6.55
C ARG A 136 -13.48 19.39 7.32
N LEU A 137 -12.24 19.48 6.81
CA LEU A 137 -11.05 18.88 7.42
C LEU A 137 -10.40 19.77 8.47
N GLY A 138 -10.95 20.95 8.75
CA GLY A 138 -10.36 21.94 9.66
C GLY A 138 -9.06 22.56 9.14
N ILE A 139 -8.83 22.51 7.82
CA ILE A 139 -7.60 23.00 7.19
C ILE A 139 -7.82 24.44 6.70
N GLU A 140 -7.26 25.40 7.42
CA GLU A 140 -7.18 26.82 7.04
C GLU A 140 -5.73 27.26 7.18
N HIS A 141 -4.93 27.03 6.13
CA HIS A 141 -3.50 27.36 6.16
C HIS A 141 -3.17 28.45 5.13
N PRO A 142 -2.61 29.61 5.56
CA PRO A 142 -2.39 30.76 4.69
C PRO A 142 -1.33 30.51 3.61
N HIS A 143 -0.47 29.51 3.80
CA HIS A 143 0.62 29.18 2.89
C HIS A 143 0.36 27.88 2.09
N LEU A 144 -0.89 27.39 2.09
CA LEU A 144 -1.37 26.39 1.14
C LEU A 144 -2.01 27.12 -0.04
N LEU A 145 -1.31 27.17 -1.16
CA LEU A 145 -1.77 27.83 -2.38
C LEU A 145 -2.45 26.84 -3.30
N ILE A 146 -3.61 27.21 -3.83
CA ILE A 146 -4.41 26.38 -4.74
C ILE A 146 -4.31 26.94 -6.15
N LEU A 147 -3.94 26.11 -7.12
CA LEU A 147 -3.90 26.41 -8.54
C LEU A 147 -4.81 25.46 -9.31
N ALA A 148 -5.87 25.99 -9.93
CA ALA A 148 -6.71 25.21 -10.84
C ALA A 148 -6.15 25.36 -12.26
N GLU A 149 -5.34 24.38 -12.70
CA GLU A 149 -4.65 24.42 -13.99
C GLU A 149 -4.36 22.99 -14.48
N THR A 150 -4.41 22.80 -15.80
CA THR A 150 -4.15 21.51 -16.46
C THR A 150 -2.99 21.57 -17.47
N SER A 151 -2.56 22.76 -17.91
CA SER A 151 -1.37 22.91 -18.75
C SER A 151 -0.10 22.80 -17.90
N LEU A 152 0.76 21.82 -18.22
CA LEU A 152 2.04 21.60 -17.53
C LEU A 152 2.94 22.84 -17.63
N GLU A 153 2.94 23.51 -18.77
CA GLU A 153 3.75 24.72 -19.03
C GLU A 153 3.38 25.85 -18.06
N LEU A 154 2.07 26.06 -17.86
CA LEU A 154 1.55 27.08 -16.93
C LEU A 154 1.78 26.69 -15.47
N ILE A 155 1.64 25.39 -15.16
CA ILE A 155 1.96 24.85 -13.83
C ILE A 155 3.43 25.11 -13.50
N LEU A 156 4.36 24.74 -14.37
CA LEU A 156 5.81 24.93 -14.15
C LEU A 156 6.19 26.41 -14.05
N LYS A 157 5.53 27.28 -14.81
CA LYS A 157 5.70 28.74 -14.67
C LYS A 157 5.27 29.22 -13.29
N SER A 158 4.09 28.83 -12.83
CA SER A 158 3.59 29.17 -11.50
C SER A 158 4.50 28.67 -10.38
N VAL A 159 5.03 27.46 -10.51
CA VAL A 159 5.99 26.89 -9.57
C VAL A 159 7.28 27.74 -9.48
N GLN A 160 7.79 28.24 -10.63
CA GLN A 160 8.97 29.12 -10.65
C GLN A 160 8.72 30.48 -9.96
N GLU A 161 7.52 31.02 -10.12
CA GLU A 161 7.11 32.30 -9.49
C GLU A 161 6.91 32.13 -7.98
N VAL A 162 6.22 31.05 -7.57
CA VAL A 162 5.83 30.78 -6.17
C VAL A 162 7.01 30.24 -5.34
N ARG A 163 7.92 29.45 -5.94
CA ARG A 163 9.02 28.74 -5.27
C ARG A 163 8.55 27.90 -4.07
N PRO A 164 7.63 26.97 -4.28
CA PRO A 164 7.03 26.21 -3.19
C PRO A 164 8.01 25.23 -2.54
N VAL A 165 7.75 24.87 -1.28
CA VAL A 165 8.47 23.81 -0.54
C VAL A 165 8.08 22.41 -1.01
N ALA A 166 6.88 22.25 -1.55
CA ALA A 166 6.36 21.01 -2.15
C ALA A 166 5.26 21.36 -3.16
N VAL A 167 5.10 20.51 -4.16
CA VAL A 167 4.04 20.59 -5.18
C VAL A 167 3.17 19.35 -5.14
N VAL A 168 1.85 19.52 -5.23
CA VAL A 168 0.88 18.43 -5.46
C VAL A 168 0.29 18.58 -6.85
N VAL A 169 0.12 17.46 -7.55
CA VAL A 169 -0.60 17.38 -8.83
C VAL A 169 -1.75 16.39 -8.68
N ASP A 170 -2.99 16.89 -8.65
CA ASP A 170 -4.22 16.12 -8.46
C ASP A 170 -5.20 16.35 -9.62
N SER A 171 -5.31 15.45 -10.58
CA SER A 171 -4.56 14.21 -10.79
C SER A 171 -3.67 14.30 -12.04
N ILE A 172 -2.71 13.38 -12.14
CA ILE A 172 -1.80 13.32 -13.31
C ILE A 172 -2.55 13.09 -14.62
N GLN A 173 -3.72 12.45 -14.55
CA GLN A 173 -4.54 12.13 -15.72
C GLN A 173 -5.17 13.37 -16.37
N THR A 174 -5.32 14.45 -15.63
CA THR A 174 -5.94 15.69 -16.14
C THR A 174 -4.91 16.67 -16.71
N VAL A 175 -3.63 16.52 -16.30
CA VAL A 175 -2.55 17.39 -16.76
C VAL A 175 -2.05 16.96 -18.15
N TYR A 176 -1.79 17.92 -19.00
CA TYR A 176 -1.27 17.69 -20.35
C TYR A 176 -0.14 18.67 -20.69
N THR A 177 0.68 18.30 -21.67
CA THR A 177 1.67 19.18 -22.32
C THR A 177 1.34 19.38 -23.78
N GLU A 178 1.57 20.59 -24.28
CA GLU A 178 1.39 20.92 -25.71
C GLU A 178 2.49 20.32 -26.60
N GLN A 179 3.55 19.75 -26.01
CA GLN A 179 4.68 19.18 -26.76
C GLN A 179 4.31 17.92 -27.53
N ILE A 180 3.23 17.24 -27.14
CA ILE A 180 2.68 16.07 -27.83
C ILE A 180 1.20 16.27 -28.11
N THR A 181 0.74 15.68 -29.24
CA THR A 181 -0.63 15.90 -29.74
C THR A 181 -1.66 14.90 -29.24
N SER A 182 -1.25 13.96 -28.36
CA SER A 182 -2.17 12.99 -27.77
C SER A 182 -3.12 13.64 -26.77
N ALA A 183 -4.30 13.04 -26.60
CA ALA A 183 -5.32 13.57 -25.69
C ALA A 183 -4.87 13.55 -24.22
N PRO A 184 -5.30 14.50 -23.38
CA PRO A 184 -5.10 14.44 -21.93
C PRO A 184 -5.53 13.08 -21.37
N GLY A 185 -4.79 12.55 -20.39
CA GLY A 185 -5.05 11.24 -19.80
C GLY A 185 -4.59 10.04 -20.64
N SER A 186 -4.11 10.24 -21.86
CA SER A 186 -3.45 9.17 -22.61
C SER A 186 -2.13 8.75 -21.98
N ILE A 187 -1.71 7.52 -22.24
CA ILE A 187 -0.44 6.98 -21.71
C ILE A 187 0.75 7.88 -22.03
N SER A 188 0.85 8.34 -23.28
CA SER A 188 1.92 9.22 -23.75
C SER A 188 1.94 10.55 -23.00
N GLN A 189 0.77 11.17 -22.79
CA GLN A 189 0.66 12.41 -22.00
C GLN A 189 1.09 12.19 -20.55
N VAL A 190 0.58 11.15 -19.91
CA VAL A 190 0.89 10.86 -18.51
C VAL A 190 2.38 10.58 -18.31
N GLN A 191 3.00 9.83 -19.24
CA GLN A 191 4.45 9.56 -19.18
C GLN A 191 5.29 10.83 -19.39
N GLU A 192 4.95 11.65 -20.40
CA GLU A 192 5.69 12.87 -20.69
C GLU A 192 5.58 13.88 -19.55
N VAL A 193 4.36 14.10 -19.02
CA VAL A 193 4.11 14.98 -17.87
C VAL A 193 4.89 14.50 -16.65
N ALA A 194 4.83 13.21 -16.31
CA ALA A 194 5.56 12.66 -15.18
C ALA A 194 7.08 12.76 -15.35
N GLY A 195 7.59 12.56 -16.57
CA GLY A 195 9.00 12.74 -16.90
C GLY A 195 9.48 14.17 -16.70
N GLN A 196 8.69 15.15 -17.14
CA GLN A 196 9.01 16.58 -16.96
C GLN A 196 8.93 17.00 -15.49
N LEU A 197 7.94 16.52 -14.73
CA LEU A 197 7.83 16.76 -13.30
C LEU A 197 9.01 16.13 -12.52
N MET A 198 9.45 14.93 -12.90
CA MET A 198 10.63 14.28 -12.32
C MET A 198 11.88 15.11 -12.56
N TRP A 199 12.09 15.53 -13.81
CA TRP A 199 13.24 16.37 -14.15
C TRP A 199 13.23 17.69 -13.38
N PHE A 200 12.07 18.35 -13.28
CA PHE A 200 11.88 19.55 -12.48
C PHE A 200 12.22 19.31 -11.01
N ALA A 201 11.62 18.29 -10.39
CA ALA A 201 11.83 17.96 -8.98
C ALA A 201 13.30 17.80 -8.64
N LYS A 202 14.04 16.98 -9.43
CA LYS A 202 15.47 16.72 -9.24
C LYS A 202 16.33 17.98 -9.38
N ARG A 203 15.98 18.87 -10.32
CA ARG A 203 16.73 20.07 -10.57
C ARG A 203 16.47 21.18 -9.56
N ALA A 204 15.20 21.35 -9.18
CA ALA A 204 14.77 22.39 -8.25
C ALA A 204 14.96 22.00 -6.78
N GLY A 205 15.19 20.71 -6.48
CA GLY A 205 15.19 20.19 -5.11
C GLY A 205 13.82 20.25 -4.44
N VAL A 206 12.73 20.36 -5.23
CA VAL A 206 11.37 20.47 -4.73
C VAL A 206 10.66 19.13 -4.86
N PRO A 207 10.15 18.54 -3.77
CA PRO A 207 9.39 17.30 -3.83
C PRO A 207 8.06 17.51 -4.55
N VAL A 208 7.67 16.54 -5.39
CA VAL A 208 6.44 16.54 -6.16
C VAL A 208 5.61 15.32 -5.79
N PHE A 209 4.39 15.55 -5.30
CA PHE A 209 3.39 14.52 -5.05
C PHE A 209 2.44 14.44 -6.24
N ILE A 210 2.29 13.25 -6.78
CA ILE A 210 1.42 12.96 -7.92
C ILE A 210 0.30 12.06 -7.44
N ILE A 211 -0.95 12.48 -7.62
CA ILE A 211 -2.12 11.63 -7.39
C ILE A 211 -2.47 10.95 -8.72
N GLY A 212 -2.63 9.61 -8.66
CA GLY A 212 -3.08 8.79 -9.78
C GLY A 212 -4.28 7.92 -9.39
N HIS A 213 -5.25 7.80 -10.31
CA HIS A 213 -6.37 6.88 -10.15
C HIS A 213 -6.02 5.53 -10.76
N VAL A 214 -6.28 4.43 -10.02
CA VAL A 214 -6.16 3.06 -10.50
C VAL A 214 -7.55 2.58 -10.90
N THR A 215 -7.69 1.98 -12.08
CA THR A 215 -8.91 1.25 -12.40
C THR A 215 -8.76 -0.20 -11.94
N LYS A 216 -9.85 -0.81 -11.43
CA LYS A 216 -9.91 -2.21 -10.95
C LYS A 216 -9.41 -3.24 -11.97
N GLU A 217 -9.39 -2.89 -13.26
CA GLU A 217 -9.00 -3.76 -14.37
C GLU A 217 -7.56 -3.57 -14.84
N GLY A 218 -6.78 -2.65 -14.25
CA GLY A 218 -5.37 -2.43 -14.60
C GLY A 218 -5.11 -1.94 -16.04
N ALA A 219 -6.16 -1.58 -16.80
CA ALA A 219 -6.11 -1.42 -18.24
C ALA A 219 -6.01 0.04 -18.76
N ILE A 220 -6.15 1.05 -17.91
CA ILE A 220 -5.99 2.45 -18.31
C ILE A 220 -4.72 2.99 -17.68
N ALA A 221 -4.02 3.88 -18.40
CA ALA A 221 -2.77 4.56 -18.04
C ALA A 221 -2.64 4.84 -16.54
N GLY A 222 -2.41 3.79 -15.79
CA GLY A 222 -2.46 3.78 -14.33
C GLY A 222 -1.06 3.91 -13.72
N PRO A 223 -0.98 3.94 -12.41
CA PRO A 223 0.25 4.09 -11.65
C PRO A 223 1.37 3.13 -12.02
N ARG A 224 1.08 1.90 -12.45
CA ARG A 224 2.11 0.92 -12.87
C ARG A 224 3.04 1.45 -13.97
N LEU A 225 2.51 2.27 -14.87
CA LEU A 225 3.31 2.86 -15.93
C LEU A 225 4.31 3.91 -15.40
N LEU A 226 3.97 4.57 -14.30
CA LEU A 226 4.77 5.61 -13.66
C LEU A 226 5.76 5.05 -12.62
N GLU A 227 5.58 3.80 -12.19
CA GLU A 227 6.44 3.17 -11.16
C GLU A 227 7.92 3.22 -11.53
N HIS A 228 8.26 3.12 -12.81
CA HIS A 228 9.66 3.19 -13.25
C HIS A 228 10.20 4.63 -13.25
N ILE A 229 9.35 5.62 -13.42
CA ILE A 229 9.71 7.04 -13.54
C ILE A 229 9.90 7.68 -12.16
N VAL A 230 8.99 7.43 -11.22
CA VAL A 230 8.97 8.07 -9.90
C VAL A 230 9.92 7.40 -8.89
N ASP A 231 10.26 8.10 -7.80
CA ASP A 231 11.15 7.58 -6.76
C ASP A 231 10.40 6.71 -5.73
N THR A 232 9.19 7.12 -5.37
CA THR A 232 8.35 6.44 -4.38
C THR A 232 6.96 6.21 -4.95
N VAL A 233 6.41 5.02 -4.74
CA VAL A 233 5.04 4.65 -5.11
C VAL A 233 4.33 4.16 -3.86
N LEU A 234 3.26 4.84 -3.50
CA LEU A 234 2.39 4.50 -2.39
C LEU A 234 1.01 4.11 -2.92
N TYR A 235 0.45 3.02 -2.42
CA TYR A 235 -0.92 2.63 -2.74
C TYR A 235 -1.80 2.71 -1.50
N PHE A 236 -2.95 3.38 -1.66
CA PHE A 236 -4.05 3.27 -0.71
C PHE A 236 -4.86 2.03 -1.02
N GLU A 237 -4.98 1.18 -0.01
CA GLU A 237 -5.79 -0.03 0.01
C GLU A 237 -6.88 0.12 1.07
N GLY A 238 -8.03 -0.50 0.86
CA GLY A 238 -9.12 -0.52 1.84
C GLY A 238 -10.46 -0.82 1.18
N ASP A 239 -11.32 -1.49 1.90
CA ASP A 239 -12.68 -1.77 1.45
C ASP A 239 -13.61 -0.61 1.81
N LYS A 240 -14.59 -0.33 0.93
CA LYS A 240 -15.58 0.74 1.15
C LYS A 240 -16.49 0.49 2.36
N GLY A 241 -16.53 -0.76 2.83
CA GLY A 241 -17.31 -1.16 4.01
C GLY A 241 -16.60 -0.97 5.35
N HIS A 242 -15.30 -0.69 5.36
CA HIS A 242 -14.51 -0.53 6.58
C HIS A 242 -14.01 0.90 6.73
N SER A 243 -13.88 1.38 7.96
CA SER A 243 -13.36 2.73 8.26
C SER A 243 -11.85 2.84 8.04
N TYR A 244 -11.13 1.70 7.99
CA TYR A 244 -9.68 1.67 7.90
C TYR A 244 -9.16 1.75 6.47
N ARG A 245 -7.98 2.36 6.36
CA ARG A 245 -7.24 2.51 5.12
C ARG A 245 -5.78 2.18 5.38
N ILE A 246 -5.20 1.36 4.51
CA ILE A 246 -3.79 1.00 4.55
C ILE A 246 -3.08 1.74 3.44
N LEU A 247 -2.02 2.45 3.77
CA LEU A 247 -1.13 3.07 2.80
C LEU A 247 0.14 2.21 2.72
N ARG A 248 0.37 1.57 1.58
CA ARG A 248 1.48 0.65 1.36
C ARG A 248 2.55 1.25 0.46
N ALA A 249 3.81 1.13 0.83
CA ALA A 249 4.93 1.44 -0.04
C ALA A 249 5.19 0.25 -0.99
N VAL A 250 4.94 0.46 -2.29
CA VAL A 250 5.23 -0.55 -3.33
C VAL A 250 6.62 -0.33 -3.93
N LYS A 251 7.07 0.92 -3.96
CA LYS A 251 8.41 1.31 -4.35
C LYS A 251 8.88 2.46 -3.46
N ASN A 252 10.09 2.37 -2.95
CA ASN A 252 10.71 3.47 -2.22
C ASN A 252 12.25 3.42 -2.40
N ARG A 253 12.82 4.42 -3.09
CA ARG A 253 14.27 4.52 -3.28
C ARG A 253 15.00 5.02 -2.05
N PHE A 254 14.27 5.54 -1.08
CA PHE A 254 14.80 6.23 0.09
C PHE A 254 14.48 5.52 1.41
N GLY A 255 13.79 4.39 1.34
CA GLY A 255 13.38 3.61 2.50
C GLY A 255 12.95 2.20 2.13
N SER A 256 12.43 1.48 3.12
CA SER A 256 11.88 0.14 2.93
C SER A 256 10.62 0.18 2.05
N THR A 257 10.49 -0.79 1.15
CA THR A 257 9.26 -1.03 0.38
C THR A 257 8.25 -1.88 1.15
N ASN A 258 8.61 -2.31 2.37
CA ASN A 258 7.77 -3.17 3.19
C ASN A 258 7.04 -2.39 4.29
N GLU A 259 7.06 -1.06 4.26
CA GLU A 259 6.37 -0.26 5.27
C GLU A 259 4.92 0.00 4.89
N ILE A 260 4.06 -0.06 5.92
CA ILE A 260 2.67 0.35 5.82
C ILE A 260 2.34 1.46 6.82
N GLY A 261 1.39 2.29 6.45
CA GLY A 261 0.71 3.25 7.34
C GLY A 261 -0.75 2.89 7.47
N VAL A 262 -1.27 2.87 8.69
CA VAL A 262 -2.67 2.55 8.95
C VAL A 262 -3.41 3.82 9.38
N PHE A 263 -4.54 4.07 8.73
CA PHE A 263 -5.38 5.24 8.97
C PHE A 263 -6.83 4.84 9.18
N GLU A 264 -7.53 5.60 9.99
CA GLU A 264 -8.98 5.51 10.13
C GLU A 264 -9.63 6.70 9.40
N MET A 265 -10.64 6.43 8.58
CA MET A 265 -11.41 7.47 7.91
C MET A 265 -12.55 7.92 8.82
N LYS A 266 -12.49 9.16 9.28
CA LYS A 266 -13.53 9.81 10.08
C LYS A 266 -14.15 11.00 9.34
N ASP A 267 -15.17 11.59 9.91
CA ASP A 267 -15.81 12.79 9.34
C ASP A 267 -14.83 13.97 9.21
N ALA A 268 -13.91 14.09 10.17
CA ALA A 268 -12.85 15.10 10.18
C ALA A 268 -11.65 14.78 9.28
N GLY A 269 -11.64 13.64 8.58
CA GLY A 269 -10.56 13.23 7.69
C GLY A 269 -9.92 11.90 8.08
N LEU A 270 -8.65 11.75 7.70
CA LEU A 270 -7.84 10.58 8.05
C LEU A 270 -7.13 10.83 9.38
N GLU A 271 -7.30 9.89 10.31
CA GLU A 271 -6.55 9.82 11.56
C GLU A 271 -5.57 8.67 11.53
N GLU A 272 -4.34 8.88 11.99
CA GLU A 272 -3.34 7.83 12.06
C GLU A 272 -3.66 6.83 13.19
N VAL A 273 -3.49 5.55 12.89
CA VAL A 273 -3.65 4.47 13.85
C VAL A 273 -2.30 4.04 14.36
N SER A 274 -1.90 4.56 15.52
CA SER A 274 -0.59 4.28 16.11
C SER A 274 -0.43 2.81 16.52
N ASN A 275 -1.52 2.14 16.92
CA ASN A 275 -1.56 0.73 17.28
C ASN A 275 -2.65 -0.03 16.53
N PRO A 276 -2.36 -0.55 15.31
CA PRO A 276 -3.32 -1.36 14.56
C PRO A 276 -3.76 -2.63 15.29
N SER A 277 -2.88 -3.27 16.08
CA SER A 277 -3.23 -4.48 16.84
C SER A 277 -4.36 -4.22 17.84
N GLU A 278 -4.29 -3.11 18.56
CA GLU A 278 -5.35 -2.70 19.50
C GLU A 278 -6.67 -2.52 18.79
N LEU A 279 -6.64 -1.88 17.62
CA LEU A 279 -7.79 -1.62 16.80
C LEU A 279 -8.48 -2.90 16.34
N PHE A 280 -7.72 -3.84 15.74
CA PHE A 280 -8.26 -5.10 15.20
C PHE A 280 -8.73 -6.07 16.30
N LEU A 281 -8.31 -5.85 17.55
CA LEU A 281 -8.70 -6.67 18.69
C LEU A 281 -9.74 -6.00 19.61
N ALA A 282 -10.10 -4.72 19.38
CA ALA A 282 -10.97 -3.94 20.25
C ALA A 282 -12.36 -4.58 20.50
N GLU A 283 -12.94 -5.21 19.46
CA GLU A 283 -14.28 -5.81 19.51
C GLU A 283 -14.25 -7.35 19.70
N ARG A 284 -13.07 -7.91 20.02
CA ARG A 284 -12.91 -9.35 20.14
C ARG A 284 -13.78 -9.92 21.29
N SER A 285 -14.58 -10.95 20.98
CA SER A 285 -15.24 -11.77 22.01
C SER A 285 -14.25 -12.71 22.69
N GLN A 286 -14.09 -12.57 23.99
CA GLN A 286 -13.07 -13.33 24.74
C GLN A 286 -13.36 -14.82 24.93
N ARG A 287 -14.58 -15.32 24.59
CA ARG A 287 -14.99 -16.71 24.86
C ARG A 287 -15.83 -17.33 23.75
N SER A 288 -15.59 -16.96 22.51
CA SER A 288 -16.24 -17.60 21.37
C SER A 288 -15.43 -18.78 20.85
N ALA A 289 -16.05 -19.95 20.72
CA ALA A 289 -15.44 -21.05 19.99
C ALA A 289 -15.19 -20.61 18.52
N GLY A 290 -14.05 -21.01 17.97
CA GLY A 290 -13.64 -20.62 16.63
C GLY A 290 -12.90 -19.28 16.52
N SER A 291 -12.71 -18.52 17.61
CA SER A 291 -11.94 -17.28 17.62
C SER A 291 -10.52 -17.47 18.19
N VAL A 292 -9.51 -17.07 17.42
CA VAL A 292 -8.10 -17.12 17.82
C VAL A 292 -7.40 -15.82 17.44
N VAL A 293 -6.23 -15.56 18.03
CA VAL A 293 -5.36 -14.44 17.60
C VAL A 293 -4.11 -14.97 16.95
N VAL A 294 -3.79 -14.39 15.83
CA VAL A 294 -2.59 -14.64 15.04
C VAL A 294 -1.82 -13.33 14.86
N SER A 295 -0.56 -13.43 14.46
CA SER A 295 0.20 -12.25 14.05
C SER A 295 0.51 -12.33 12.57
N SER A 296 0.04 -11.33 11.82
CA SER A 296 0.48 -11.06 10.46
C SER A 296 1.64 -10.07 10.46
N LEU A 297 2.56 -10.25 9.52
CA LEU A 297 3.63 -9.31 9.28
C LEU A 297 3.33 -8.46 8.05
N GLU A 298 3.00 -7.21 8.29
CA GLU A 298 2.81 -6.25 7.22
C GLU A 298 4.08 -5.42 7.06
N GLY A 299 4.91 -5.81 6.11
CA GLY A 299 6.24 -5.26 5.94
C GLY A 299 7.18 -5.65 7.09
N THR A 300 7.59 -4.68 7.88
CA THR A 300 8.40 -4.91 9.09
C THR A 300 7.56 -4.90 10.37
N ARG A 301 6.27 -4.56 10.27
CA ARG A 301 5.36 -4.36 11.40
C ARG A 301 4.52 -5.59 11.68
N PRO A 302 4.66 -6.23 12.85
CA PRO A 302 3.72 -7.25 13.28
C PRO A 302 2.39 -6.59 13.67
N ILE A 303 1.30 -7.18 13.18
CA ILE A 303 -0.07 -6.79 13.52
C ILE A 303 -0.79 -8.00 14.06
N LEU A 304 -1.40 -7.87 15.23
CA LEU A 304 -2.23 -8.91 15.80
C LEU A 304 -3.64 -8.80 15.24
N VAL A 305 -4.17 -9.93 14.78
CA VAL A 305 -5.46 -9.98 14.12
C VAL A 305 -6.27 -11.14 14.67
N GLU A 306 -7.57 -10.93 14.87
CA GLU A 306 -8.50 -12.00 15.17
C GLU A 306 -8.83 -12.77 13.89
N LEU A 307 -8.70 -14.09 13.97
CA LEU A 307 -9.14 -15.04 12.95
C LEU A 307 -10.29 -15.84 13.52
N GLN A 308 -11.38 -15.91 12.77
CA GLN A 308 -12.58 -16.65 13.14
C GLN A 308 -12.85 -17.76 12.17
N ALA A 309 -13.24 -18.93 12.71
CA ALA A 309 -13.74 -20.05 11.93
C ALA A 309 -15.13 -20.46 12.42
N LEU A 310 -16.01 -20.80 11.48
CA LEU A 310 -17.31 -21.39 11.74
C LEU A 310 -17.40 -22.72 11.01
N VAL A 311 -17.67 -23.78 11.77
CA VAL A 311 -17.90 -25.12 11.24
C VAL A 311 -19.33 -25.53 11.56
N SER A 312 -20.07 -25.98 10.55
CA SER A 312 -21.45 -26.42 10.71
C SER A 312 -21.74 -27.62 9.84
N SER A 313 -22.67 -28.49 10.27
CA SER A 313 -23.10 -29.62 9.46
C SER A 313 -23.72 -29.15 8.15
N THR A 314 -23.28 -29.72 7.02
CA THR A 314 -23.86 -29.40 5.73
C THR A 314 -25.15 -30.15 5.48
N SER A 315 -26.14 -29.45 4.91
CA SER A 315 -27.34 -30.08 4.36
C SER A 315 -27.27 -30.30 2.84
N TYR A 316 -26.14 -29.95 2.23
CA TYR A 316 -25.91 -30.05 0.78
C TYR A 316 -25.06 -31.30 0.43
N ALA A 317 -25.17 -31.74 -0.82
CA ALA A 317 -24.38 -32.85 -1.33
C ALA A 317 -22.87 -32.55 -1.37
N MET A 318 -22.48 -31.27 -1.48
CA MET A 318 -21.10 -30.79 -1.43
C MET A 318 -20.92 -29.76 -0.31
N PRO A 319 -19.98 -29.99 0.63
CA PRO A 319 -19.67 -29.05 1.68
C PRO A 319 -19.14 -27.72 1.13
N LYS A 320 -19.60 -26.62 1.72
CA LYS A 320 -19.11 -25.28 1.36
C LYS A 320 -17.77 -24.99 2.04
N ARG A 321 -16.86 -24.37 1.31
CA ARG A 321 -15.60 -23.85 1.82
C ARG A 321 -15.52 -22.37 1.43
N MET A 322 -15.46 -21.49 2.40
CA MET A 322 -15.37 -20.04 2.18
C MET A 322 -14.26 -19.47 3.05
N ALA A 323 -13.50 -18.55 2.47
CA ALA A 323 -12.47 -17.81 3.18
C ALA A 323 -12.55 -16.34 2.81
N ASN A 324 -12.45 -15.49 3.81
CA ASN A 324 -12.38 -14.03 3.66
C ASN A 324 -11.13 -13.54 4.40
N GLY A 325 -10.29 -12.74 3.71
CA GLY A 325 -9.04 -12.26 4.25
C GLY A 325 -7.88 -13.27 4.26
N VAL A 326 -8.10 -14.51 3.78
CA VAL A 326 -7.06 -15.54 3.55
C VAL A 326 -7.34 -16.28 2.26
N GLU A 327 -6.30 -16.87 1.65
CA GLU A 327 -6.44 -17.61 0.40
C GLU A 327 -7.21 -18.92 0.62
N LEU A 328 -8.30 -19.13 -0.13
CA LEU A 328 -9.15 -20.33 -0.02
C LEU A 328 -8.38 -21.64 -0.30
N ASN A 329 -7.42 -21.62 -1.24
CA ASN A 329 -6.59 -22.79 -1.54
C ASN A 329 -5.74 -23.18 -0.33
N ARG A 330 -5.18 -22.21 0.40
CA ARG A 330 -4.41 -22.46 1.62
C ARG A 330 -5.29 -23.11 2.70
N VAL A 331 -6.47 -22.54 2.95
CA VAL A 331 -7.45 -23.12 3.88
C VAL A 331 -7.78 -24.55 3.49
N SER A 332 -8.04 -24.82 2.21
CA SER A 332 -8.37 -26.16 1.72
C SER A 332 -7.26 -27.17 1.96
N LEU A 333 -5.99 -26.78 1.79
CA LEU A 333 -4.83 -27.63 2.10
C LEU A 333 -4.76 -27.94 3.61
N LEU A 334 -4.98 -26.97 4.47
CA LEU A 334 -4.98 -27.16 5.92
C LEU A 334 -6.11 -28.09 6.38
N LEU A 335 -7.31 -27.97 5.81
CA LEU A 335 -8.42 -28.90 6.08
C LEU A 335 -8.05 -30.33 5.69
N ALA A 336 -7.39 -30.55 4.55
CA ALA A 336 -6.91 -31.88 4.14
C ALA A 336 -5.84 -32.44 5.10
N VAL A 337 -4.96 -31.58 5.64
CA VAL A 337 -4.01 -31.96 6.71
C VAL A 337 -4.76 -32.40 7.97
N MET A 338 -5.78 -31.62 8.41
CA MET A 338 -6.61 -31.94 9.57
C MET A 338 -7.28 -33.32 9.40
N GLU A 339 -7.89 -33.61 8.25
CA GLU A 339 -8.52 -34.88 7.97
C GLU A 339 -7.50 -36.05 8.01
N LYS A 340 -6.38 -35.86 7.32
CA LYS A 340 -5.42 -36.98 7.14
C LYS A 340 -4.51 -37.22 8.33
N ARG A 341 -4.05 -36.16 9.02
CA ARG A 341 -3.05 -36.23 10.10
C ARG A 341 -3.66 -36.21 11.48
N LEU A 342 -4.77 -35.51 11.67
CA LEU A 342 -5.44 -35.38 12.96
C LEU A 342 -6.64 -36.33 13.09
N GLY A 343 -7.11 -36.93 12.00
CA GLY A 343 -8.31 -37.80 11.99
C GLY A 343 -9.60 -36.99 12.21
N VAL A 344 -9.60 -35.73 11.90
CA VAL A 344 -10.79 -34.86 12.02
C VAL A 344 -11.70 -35.09 10.81
N HIS A 345 -12.97 -35.38 11.03
CA HIS A 345 -13.91 -35.60 9.94
C HIS A 345 -14.60 -34.31 9.51
N LEU A 346 -14.20 -33.74 8.35
CA LEU A 346 -14.74 -32.51 7.79
C LEU A 346 -15.54 -32.74 6.50
N SER A 347 -15.65 -33.95 6.03
CA SER A 347 -16.34 -34.32 4.77
C SER A 347 -17.84 -33.98 4.75
N GLY A 348 -18.49 -33.88 5.93
CA GLY A 348 -19.90 -33.50 6.09
C GLY A 348 -20.07 -32.11 6.73
N GLN A 349 -19.05 -31.26 6.72
CA GLN A 349 -19.06 -29.97 7.41
C GLN A 349 -18.82 -28.83 6.44
N ASP A 350 -19.64 -27.78 6.51
CA ASP A 350 -19.34 -26.48 5.91
C ASP A 350 -18.30 -25.76 6.77
N VAL A 351 -17.30 -25.14 6.13
CA VAL A 351 -16.24 -24.41 6.84
C VAL A 351 -16.12 -23.00 6.29
N TYR A 352 -16.20 -22.04 7.19
CA TYR A 352 -16.03 -20.63 6.90
C TYR A 352 -14.87 -20.09 7.73
N VAL A 353 -13.95 -19.37 7.09
CA VAL A 353 -12.82 -18.72 7.77
C VAL A 353 -12.85 -17.23 7.44
N ASN A 354 -12.69 -16.38 8.45
CA ASN A 354 -12.75 -14.94 8.30
C ASN A 354 -11.64 -14.26 9.12
N VAL A 355 -10.92 -13.33 8.48
CA VAL A 355 -10.03 -12.40 9.17
C VAL A 355 -10.82 -11.16 9.53
N VAL A 356 -10.89 -10.85 10.82
CA VAL A 356 -11.66 -9.71 11.31
C VAL A 356 -10.97 -8.40 10.91
N GLY A 357 -11.77 -7.36 10.62
CA GLY A 357 -11.27 -6.03 10.24
C GLY A 357 -10.93 -5.89 8.75
N GLY A 358 -11.23 -6.90 7.90
CA GLY A 358 -11.08 -6.82 6.44
C GLY A 358 -9.62 -6.82 5.95
N MET A 359 -8.68 -7.25 6.79
CA MET A 359 -7.30 -7.48 6.37
C MET A 359 -7.18 -8.70 5.47
N HIS A 360 -6.24 -8.64 4.52
CA HIS A 360 -5.84 -9.79 3.72
C HIS A 360 -4.46 -10.26 4.16
N ILE A 361 -4.35 -11.56 4.51
CA ILE A 361 -3.11 -12.17 5.00
C ILE A 361 -2.67 -13.26 4.03
N ASP A 362 -1.52 -13.04 3.39
CA ASP A 362 -0.96 -13.97 2.40
C ASP A 362 0.13 -14.89 3.00
N GLU A 363 0.57 -14.62 4.24
CA GLU A 363 1.67 -15.36 4.82
C GLU A 363 1.23 -16.65 5.56
N PRO A 364 2.00 -17.73 5.45
CA PRO A 364 1.67 -19.00 6.08
C PRO A 364 1.90 -19.04 7.61
N ALA A 365 2.45 -18.00 8.20
CA ALA A 365 2.68 -17.91 9.65
C ALA A 365 1.41 -18.06 10.52
N ILE A 366 0.23 -17.91 9.91
CA ILE A 366 -1.08 -18.00 10.55
C ILE A 366 -1.72 -19.39 10.48
N ASP A 367 -1.09 -20.37 9.84
CA ASP A 367 -1.69 -21.69 9.59
C ASP A 367 -2.10 -22.43 10.86
N VAL A 368 -1.25 -22.37 11.89
CA VAL A 368 -1.58 -22.96 13.22
C VAL A 368 -2.84 -22.34 13.78
N GLY A 369 -3.01 -21.02 13.62
CA GLY A 369 -4.21 -20.31 14.02
C GLY A 369 -5.45 -20.74 13.25
N ILE A 370 -5.34 -20.92 11.90
CA ILE A 370 -6.47 -21.40 11.08
C ILE A 370 -6.92 -22.78 11.56
N VAL A 371 -5.99 -23.71 11.75
CA VAL A 371 -6.30 -25.06 12.22
C VAL A 371 -6.89 -25.06 13.62
N ALA A 372 -6.34 -24.25 14.53
CA ALA A 372 -6.85 -24.09 15.89
C ALA A 372 -8.27 -23.51 15.91
N ALA A 373 -8.54 -22.49 15.08
CA ALA A 373 -9.88 -21.89 14.96
C ALA A 373 -10.91 -22.89 14.44
N VAL A 374 -10.58 -23.64 13.38
CA VAL A 374 -11.46 -24.67 12.81
C VAL A 374 -11.72 -25.78 13.84
N ALA A 375 -10.69 -26.27 14.53
CA ALA A 375 -10.82 -27.32 15.55
C ALA A 375 -11.63 -26.84 16.77
N SER A 376 -11.40 -25.60 17.21
CA SER A 376 -12.15 -24.93 18.27
C SER A 376 -13.65 -24.84 17.94
N SER A 377 -13.98 -24.36 16.73
CA SER A 377 -15.35 -24.27 16.25
C SER A 377 -16.01 -25.64 16.13
N LEU A 378 -15.33 -26.63 15.56
CA LEU A 378 -15.84 -28.00 15.40
C LEU A 378 -16.16 -28.70 16.72
N ARG A 379 -15.30 -28.45 17.75
CA ARG A 379 -15.45 -29.05 19.09
C ARG A 379 -16.30 -28.22 20.03
N GLU A 380 -16.68 -26.99 19.62
CA GLU A 380 -17.35 -25.99 20.46
C GLU A 380 -16.57 -25.65 21.75
N ILE A 381 -15.23 -25.73 21.68
CA ILE A 381 -14.32 -25.43 22.80
C ILE A 381 -13.61 -24.11 22.49
N PRO A 382 -13.87 -23.02 23.25
CA PRO A 382 -13.15 -21.77 23.09
C PRO A 382 -11.65 -21.93 23.39
N VAL A 383 -10.81 -21.27 22.60
CA VAL A 383 -9.39 -21.12 22.93
C VAL A 383 -9.24 -20.12 24.06
N GLU A 384 -8.35 -20.42 25.00
CA GLU A 384 -8.08 -19.56 26.15
C GLU A 384 -7.69 -18.12 25.71
N PRO A 385 -8.29 -17.08 26.29
CA PRO A 385 -7.90 -15.70 26.01
C PRO A 385 -6.42 -15.43 26.33
N GLY A 386 -5.79 -14.60 25.50
CA GLY A 386 -4.38 -14.23 25.71
C GLY A 386 -3.36 -15.20 25.08
N PHE A 387 -3.83 -16.14 24.26
CA PHE A 387 -2.98 -16.95 23.39
C PHE A 387 -2.69 -16.28 22.05
N LEU A 388 -1.41 -16.18 21.69
CA LEU A 388 -0.96 -15.91 20.33
C LEU A 388 -0.54 -17.21 19.67
N MET A 389 -0.87 -17.40 18.39
CA MET A 389 -0.51 -18.62 17.62
C MET A 389 0.31 -18.24 16.41
N LEU A 390 1.47 -18.92 16.25
CA LEU A 390 2.40 -18.74 15.15
C LEU A 390 2.82 -20.10 14.60
N GLY A 391 2.91 -20.23 13.29
CA GLY A 391 3.50 -21.42 12.65
C GLY A 391 2.94 -21.67 11.27
N GLU A 392 3.81 -22.04 10.33
CA GLU A 392 3.44 -22.62 9.05
C GLU A 392 3.25 -24.12 9.19
N ILE A 393 2.21 -24.69 8.57
CA ILE A 393 1.94 -26.12 8.59
C ILE A 393 2.27 -26.75 7.24
N GLY A 394 3.16 -27.75 7.25
CA GLY A 394 3.44 -28.58 6.09
C GLY A 394 2.43 -29.70 5.89
N LEU A 395 2.39 -30.32 4.71
CA LEU A 395 1.46 -31.40 4.36
C LEU A 395 1.67 -32.68 5.19
N GLY A 396 2.83 -32.84 5.83
CA GLY A 396 3.11 -33.91 6.79
C GLY A 396 2.48 -33.67 8.17
N GLY A 397 2.01 -32.46 8.46
CA GLY A 397 1.55 -32.04 9.79
C GLY A 397 2.64 -31.40 10.65
N GLU A 398 3.87 -31.28 10.10
CA GLU A 398 4.98 -30.62 10.76
C GLU A 398 4.73 -29.11 10.86
N VAL A 399 5.17 -28.48 11.95
CA VAL A 399 5.13 -27.02 12.15
C VAL A 399 6.49 -26.43 11.83
N ARG A 400 6.51 -25.50 10.90
CA ARG A 400 7.71 -24.85 10.36
C ARG A 400 7.91 -23.46 10.93
N ALA A 401 9.18 -23.06 11.01
CA ALA A 401 9.58 -21.75 11.51
C ALA A 401 9.02 -20.59 10.69
N VAL A 402 8.66 -19.53 11.39
CA VAL A 402 8.16 -18.28 10.80
C VAL A 402 9.19 -17.16 10.88
N SER A 403 9.09 -16.19 9.99
CA SER A 403 9.95 -15.01 9.98
C SER A 403 9.62 -14.06 11.13
N GLN A 404 10.65 -13.36 11.65
CA GLN A 404 10.52 -12.29 12.66
C GLN A 404 9.68 -12.69 13.90
N ALA A 405 9.82 -13.93 14.37
CA ALA A 405 9.06 -14.45 15.52
C ALA A 405 9.20 -13.55 16.76
N GLU A 406 10.41 -13.04 17.04
CA GLU A 406 10.66 -12.16 18.18
C GLU A 406 9.83 -10.88 18.11
N ALA A 407 9.78 -10.22 16.97
CA ALA A 407 9.00 -8.99 16.80
C ALA A 407 7.50 -9.22 17.03
N ARG A 408 6.96 -10.34 16.52
CA ARG A 408 5.56 -10.74 16.69
C ARG A 408 5.22 -11.00 18.16
N ILE A 409 6.11 -11.70 18.89
CA ILE A 409 5.92 -12.03 20.29
C ILE A 409 6.03 -10.76 21.15
N ARG A 410 6.99 -9.87 20.86
CA ARG A 410 7.11 -8.59 21.56
C ARG A 410 5.86 -7.71 21.40
N GLU A 411 5.27 -7.71 20.21
CA GLU A 411 4.00 -7.00 19.97
C GLU A 411 2.87 -7.62 20.79
N ALA A 412 2.77 -8.95 20.83
CA ALA A 412 1.79 -9.65 21.66
C ALA A 412 1.97 -9.37 23.16
N ALA A 413 3.20 -9.39 23.65
CA ALA A 413 3.50 -9.06 25.04
C ALA A 413 3.06 -7.63 25.42
N LYS A 414 3.30 -6.64 24.51
CA LYS A 414 2.81 -5.25 24.68
C LYS A 414 1.29 -5.19 24.76
N MET A 415 0.60 -6.03 23.98
CA MET A 415 -0.86 -6.12 23.95
C MET A 415 -1.43 -6.94 25.14
N GLY A 416 -0.58 -7.40 26.05
CA GLY A 416 -0.98 -8.10 27.26
C GLY A 416 -1.24 -9.59 27.08
N PHE A 417 -0.86 -10.18 25.94
CA PHE A 417 -0.91 -11.63 25.74
C PHE A 417 0.05 -12.33 26.71
N LYS A 418 -0.36 -13.48 27.24
CA LYS A 418 0.36 -14.19 28.28
C LYS A 418 1.06 -15.44 27.78
N ARG A 419 0.60 -16.01 26.67
CA ARG A 419 1.11 -17.26 26.12
C ARG A 419 1.25 -17.15 24.61
N CYS A 420 2.32 -17.70 24.06
CA CYS A 420 2.57 -17.78 22.63
C CYS A 420 2.94 -19.20 22.24
N LEU A 421 2.14 -19.78 21.36
CA LEU A 421 2.41 -21.05 20.71
C LEU A 421 3.20 -20.78 19.42
N LEU A 422 4.38 -21.40 19.29
CA LEU A 422 5.28 -21.13 18.17
C LEU A 422 6.09 -22.37 17.79
N PRO A 423 6.64 -22.43 16.56
CA PRO A 423 7.49 -23.53 16.15
C PRO A 423 8.71 -23.68 17.06
N GLU A 424 9.07 -24.90 17.46
CA GLU A 424 10.25 -25.21 18.27
C GLU A 424 11.54 -24.65 17.67
N ARG A 425 11.66 -24.65 16.33
CA ARG A 425 12.80 -24.06 15.61
C ARG A 425 12.92 -22.54 15.78
N ASN A 426 11.83 -21.84 16.08
CA ASN A 426 11.89 -20.44 16.46
C ASN A 426 12.25 -20.30 17.95
N LEU A 427 11.60 -21.08 18.82
CA LEU A 427 11.84 -21.04 20.28
C LEU A 427 13.32 -21.24 20.62
N SER A 428 13.96 -22.23 19.99
CA SER A 428 15.39 -22.55 20.23
C SER A 428 16.38 -21.42 19.89
N LYS A 429 15.93 -20.37 19.22
CA LYS A 429 16.75 -19.21 18.79
C LYS A 429 16.38 -17.91 19.48
N LEU A 430 15.39 -17.94 20.37
CA LEU A 430 14.88 -16.76 21.05
C LEU A 430 15.36 -16.70 22.48
N ASP A 431 15.75 -15.52 22.91
CA ASP A 431 15.90 -15.23 24.32
C ASP A 431 14.52 -15.10 24.99
N PRO A 432 14.43 -15.40 26.30
CA PRO A 432 13.19 -15.21 27.05
C PRO A 432 12.64 -13.79 26.89
N ILE A 433 11.34 -13.68 26.60
CA ILE A 433 10.64 -12.39 26.48
C ILE A 433 9.80 -12.19 27.74
N GLU A 434 10.03 -11.09 28.45
CA GLU A 434 9.33 -10.78 29.67
C GLU A 434 7.81 -10.65 29.47
N GLY A 435 7.05 -11.24 30.37
CA GLY A 435 5.58 -11.11 30.42
C GLY A 435 4.79 -12.07 29.54
N ILE A 436 5.44 -12.96 28.77
CA ILE A 436 4.80 -13.94 27.90
C ILE A 436 5.50 -15.31 27.99
N GLU A 437 4.72 -16.36 28.22
CA GLU A 437 5.17 -17.76 28.18
C GLU A 437 5.27 -18.25 26.74
N LEU A 438 6.41 -18.83 26.37
CA LEU A 438 6.65 -19.36 25.03
C LEU A 438 6.52 -20.90 25.04
N ILE A 439 5.67 -21.44 24.18
CA ILE A 439 5.39 -22.88 24.08
C ILE A 439 5.80 -23.36 22.70
N GLY A 440 6.88 -24.14 22.62
CA GLY A 440 7.37 -24.72 21.37
C GLY A 440 6.56 -25.94 20.95
N ILE A 441 6.33 -26.07 19.63
CA ILE A 441 5.63 -27.20 19.02
C ILE A 441 6.38 -27.70 17.78
N HIS A 442 6.31 -29.01 17.53
CA HIS A 442 6.86 -29.66 16.34
C HIS A 442 5.79 -30.04 15.34
N GLU A 443 4.61 -30.44 15.84
CA GLU A 443 3.50 -30.94 15.04
C GLU A 443 2.18 -30.23 15.36
N VAL A 444 1.29 -30.21 14.39
CA VAL A 444 -0.02 -29.58 14.54
C VAL A 444 -0.90 -30.26 15.61
N ARG A 445 -0.68 -31.54 15.92
CA ARG A 445 -1.38 -32.24 17.00
C ARG A 445 -1.07 -31.63 18.35
N GLU A 446 0.22 -31.38 18.64
CA GLU A 446 0.66 -30.76 19.88
C GLU A 446 0.00 -29.38 20.07
N ALA A 447 -0.13 -28.61 18.97
CA ALA A 447 -0.82 -27.33 19.00
C ALA A 447 -2.26 -27.47 19.53
N LEU A 448 -3.01 -28.43 19.01
CA LEU A 448 -4.42 -28.62 19.40
C LEU A 448 -4.55 -29.16 20.84
N ASP A 449 -3.62 -30.02 21.27
CA ASP A 449 -3.60 -30.56 22.63
C ASP A 449 -3.33 -29.45 23.67
N VAL A 450 -2.52 -28.42 23.30
CA VAL A 450 -2.25 -27.27 24.18
C VAL A 450 -3.40 -26.28 24.23
N VAL A 451 -4.04 -25.98 23.09
CA VAL A 451 -5.00 -24.86 23.03
C VAL A 451 -6.46 -25.27 23.25
N LEU A 452 -6.77 -26.57 23.18
CA LEU A 452 -8.12 -27.13 23.38
C LEU A 452 -8.18 -28.13 24.55
N ALA A 453 -7.19 -28.05 25.47
CA ALA A 453 -7.09 -28.86 26.67
C ALA A 453 -8.16 -28.54 27.71
#